data_376c6162dca0793390ad404241bad76e
#
_entry.id   376c6162dca0793390ad404241bad76e
#
_cell.length_a   1.000
_cell.length_b   1.000
_cell.length_c   1.000
_cell.angle_alpha   90.00
_cell.angle_beta   90.00
_cell.angle_gamma   90.00
#
_symmetry.space_group_name_H-M   'P 1'
#
loop_
_entity.id
_entity.type
_entity.pdbx_description
1 polymer ?
#
loop_
_entity_poly.entity_id
_entity_poly.type
_entity_poly.pdbx_seq_one_letter_code
_entity_poly.pdbx_strand_id
1 'polypeptide(L)'
;MMIEAKSHTDYEGASVGETFLKSLSLLEQVHRRLHDVVKDDLERSGERSLTGVQALLLYEIGDGETPASALRARGAFAGTSMSYNVKKLQEGGYLVQTRSSDDRRTVRLKLTAAGQEVRKQVAALFERQAHALEPTASVRPDDLDAFNRTATRLERFWSDQIRYRL
;
A
#
# COMPACT_ATOMS: atom_id res chain seq x y z
N MET A 1 29.90 -32.39 -45.04
CA MET A 1 29.47 -30.98 -44.93
C MET A 1 28.70 -30.85 -43.64
N MET A 2 29.43 -30.45 -42.58
CA MET A 2 28.91 -30.34 -41.23
C MET A 2 28.10 -29.04 -41.13
N ILE A 3 26.86 -29.16 -40.70
CA ILE A 3 26.03 -28.01 -40.30
C ILE A 3 26.22 -27.84 -38.79
N GLU A 4 27.02 -26.83 -38.44
CA GLU A 4 27.16 -26.38 -37.06
C GLU A 4 25.81 -25.89 -36.53
N ALA A 5 25.33 -26.55 -35.47
CA ALA A 5 24.26 -26.06 -34.67
C ALA A 5 24.76 -24.83 -33.89
N LYS A 6 24.29 -23.64 -34.25
CA LYS A 6 24.51 -22.43 -33.51
C LYS A 6 23.95 -22.58 -32.09
N SER A 7 24.86 -22.50 -31.15
CA SER A 7 24.64 -22.44 -29.72
C SER A 7 23.58 -21.43 -29.37
N HIS A 8 22.66 -21.84 -28.48
CA HIS A 8 21.75 -21.00 -27.76
C HIS A 8 22.57 -19.94 -27.01
N THR A 9 22.34 -18.71 -27.39
CA THR A 9 22.95 -17.52 -26.81
C THR A 9 22.60 -17.44 -25.35
N ASP A 10 23.64 -17.38 -24.52
CA ASP A 10 23.61 -17.12 -23.10
C ASP A 10 22.84 -15.84 -22.79
N TYR A 11 21.59 -15.97 -22.35
CA TYR A 11 21.00 -14.99 -21.46
C TYR A 11 21.61 -15.26 -20.08
N GLU A 12 22.73 -14.62 -19.76
CA GLU A 12 23.15 -14.41 -18.37
C GLU A 12 22.06 -13.57 -17.68
N GLY A 13 20.92 -14.20 -17.41
CA GLY A 13 19.88 -13.64 -16.58
C GLY A 13 20.37 -13.64 -15.14
N ALA A 14 20.27 -12.50 -14.45
CA ALA A 14 20.50 -12.40 -13.03
C ALA A 14 19.85 -13.59 -12.30
N SER A 15 20.55 -14.18 -11.33
CA SER A 15 20.02 -15.32 -10.58
C SER A 15 18.68 -14.97 -9.92
N VAL A 16 17.82 -15.96 -9.70
CA VAL A 16 16.53 -15.75 -8.98
C VAL A 16 16.78 -15.02 -7.66
N GLY A 17 17.87 -15.36 -6.95
CA GLY A 17 18.23 -14.73 -5.68
C GLY A 17 18.56 -13.24 -5.83
N GLU A 18 19.36 -12.85 -6.80
CA GLU A 18 19.72 -11.45 -7.06
C GLU A 18 18.48 -10.63 -7.46
N THR A 19 17.67 -11.17 -8.36
CA THR A 19 16.43 -10.54 -8.80
C THR A 19 15.45 -10.37 -7.64
N PHE A 20 15.33 -11.37 -6.77
CA PHE A 20 14.51 -11.33 -5.59
C PHE A 20 14.94 -10.23 -4.62
N LEU A 21 16.22 -10.15 -4.26
CA LEU A 21 16.75 -9.10 -3.39
C LEU A 21 16.54 -7.71 -3.96
N LYS A 22 16.72 -7.54 -5.27
CA LYS A 22 16.41 -6.28 -5.95
C LYS A 22 14.92 -5.93 -5.84
N SER A 23 14.03 -6.91 -6.01
CA SER A 23 12.58 -6.70 -5.88
C SER A 23 12.20 -6.24 -4.48
N LEU A 24 12.79 -6.82 -3.42
CA LEU A 24 12.56 -6.39 -2.03
C LEU A 24 12.98 -4.94 -1.82
N SER A 25 14.18 -4.57 -2.27
CA SER A 25 14.67 -3.19 -2.17
C SER A 25 13.76 -2.20 -2.90
N LEU A 26 13.27 -2.56 -4.09
CA LEU A 26 12.35 -1.72 -4.86
C LEU A 26 10.98 -1.58 -4.19
N LEU A 27 10.44 -2.66 -3.61
CA LEU A 27 9.18 -2.61 -2.86
C LEU A 27 9.27 -1.64 -1.67
N GLU A 28 10.36 -1.68 -0.91
CA GLU A 28 10.59 -0.72 0.18
C GLU A 28 10.71 0.72 -0.32
N GLN A 29 11.43 0.94 -1.42
CA GLN A 29 11.58 2.26 -2.00
C GLN A 29 10.24 2.82 -2.50
N VAL A 30 9.46 2.03 -3.23
CA VAL A 30 8.13 2.41 -3.73
C VAL A 30 7.20 2.73 -2.56
N HIS A 31 7.16 1.87 -1.54
CA HIS A 31 6.35 2.09 -0.35
C HIS A 31 6.70 3.41 0.35
N ARG A 32 7.98 3.71 0.54
CA ARG A 32 8.44 4.96 1.12
C ARG A 32 8.04 6.18 0.28
N ARG A 33 8.26 6.10 -1.05
CA ARG A 33 7.89 7.18 -1.96
C ARG A 33 6.39 7.45 -2.02
N LEU A 34 5.57 6.42 -1.87
CA LEU A 34 4.12 6.59 -1.74
C LEU A 34 3.77 7.51 -0.55
N HIS A 35 4.39 7.28 0.61
CA HIS A 35 4.18 8.15 1.78
C HIS A 35 4.65 9.58 1.55
N ASP A 36 5.82 9.76 0.91
CA ASP A 36 6.38 11.08 0.61
C ASP A 36 5.45 11.86 -0.34
N VAL A 37 4.96 11.21 -1.39
CA VAL A 37 4.06 11.83 -2.39
C VAL A 37 2.73 12.23 -1.79
N VAL A 38 2.13 11.37 -0.97
CA VAL A 38 0.87 11.69 -0.27
C VAL A 38 1.06 12.86 0.67
N LYS A 39 2.17 12.88 1.42
CA LYS A 39 2.48 13.99 2.32
C LYS A 39 2.68 15.31 1.58
N ASP A 40 3.44 15.32 0.48
CA ASP A 40 3.69 16.51 -0.33
C ASP A 40 2.38 17.10 -0.92
N ASP A 41 1.47 16.24 -1.43
CA ASP A 41 0.16 16.67 -1.94
C ASP A 41 -0.70 17.32 -0.84
N LEU A 42 -0.71 16.74 0.36
CA LEU A 42 -1.41 17.30 1.52
C LEU A 42 -0.84 18.66 1.92
N GLU A 43 0.49 18.77 2.01
CA GLU A 43 1.15 20.04 2.36
C GLU A 43 0.86 21.15 1.36
N ARG A 44 0.82 20.84 0.06
CA ARG A 44 0.45 21.79 -1.01
C ARG A 44 -0.99 22.28 -0.90
N SER A 45 -1.89 21.44 -0.40
CA SER A 45 -3.29 21.84 -0.18
C SER A 45 -3.53 22.52 1.17
N GLY A 46 -2.50 22.66 2.00
CA GLY A 46 -2.57 23.34 3.29
C GLY A 46 -2.70 22.40 4.50
N GLU A 47 -2.86 21.08 4.29
CA GLU A 47 -2.90 20.11 5.38
C GLU A 47 -1.47 19.69 5.77
N ARG A 48 -1.00 20.17 6.90
CA ARG A 48 0.37 19.96 7.40
C ARG A 48 0.45 19.11 8.66
N SER A 49 -0.69 18.81 9.28
CA SER A 49 -0.74 18.12 10.55
C SER A 49 -0.64 16.60 10.41
N LEU A 50 -0.88 16.07 9.19
CA LEU A 50 -0.91 14.65 8.91
C LEU A 50 0.40 14.16 8.27
N THR A 51 0.79 12.95 8.65
CA THR A 51 1.83 12.19 7.93
C THR A 51 1.20 11.44 6.75
N GLY A 52 2.01 11.05 5.75
CA GLY A 52 1.54 10.21 4.65
C GLY A 52 0.91 8.89 5.13
N VAL A 53 1.46 8.29 6.19
CA VAL A 53 0.89 7.08 6.83
C VAL A 53 -0.51 7.33 7.37
N GLN A 54 -0.73 8.45 8.04
CA GLN A 54 -2.03 8.81 8.62
C GLN A 54 -3.07 9.08 7.54
N ALA A 55 -2.69 9.78 6.47
CA ALA A 55 -3.58 10.05 5.34
C ALA A 55 -3.97 8.76 4.60
N LEU A 56 -3.02 7.87 4.37
CA LEU A 56 -3.31 6.55 3.78
C LEU A 56 -4.21 5.70 4.68
N LEU A 57 -4.05 5.78 6.00
CA LEU A 57 -4.94 5.10 6.94
C LEU A 57 -6.38 5.63 6.82
N LEU A 58 -6.58 6.94 6.70
CA LEU A 58 -7.91 7.52 6.45
C LEU A 58 -8.48 7.04 5.11
N TYR A 59 -7.65 6.98 4.07
CA TYR A 59 -8.07 6.46 2.76
C TYR A 59 -8.56 5.01 2.85
N GLU A 60 -7.85 4.13 3.56
CA GLU A 60 -8.17 2.71 3.74
C GLU A 60 -9.42 2.44 4.60
N ILE A 61 -9.74 3.33 5.54
CA ILE A 61 -10.98 3.21 6.33
C ILE A 61 -12.21 3.30 5.43
N GLY A 62 -12.18 4.15 4.40
CA GLY A 62 -13.27 4.29 3.45
C GLY A 62 -14.45 5.11 3.97
N ASP A 63 -15.61 5.00 3.30
CA ASP A 63 -16.79 5.83 3.59
C ASP A 63 -17.65 5.32 4.74
N GLY A 64 -17.47 4.06 5.13
CA GLY A 64 -18.28 3.39 6.14
C GLY A 64 -17.59 3.24 7.50
N GLU A 65 -18.13 2.32 8.29
CA GLU A 65 -17.50 1.85 9.52
C GLU A 65 -16.67 0.61 9.25
N THR A 66 -15.37 0.69 9.49
CA THR A 66 -14.43 -0.41 9.24
C THR A 66 -13.89 -0.98 10.55
N PRO A 67 -13.98 -2.30 10.78
CA PRO A 67 -13.35 -2.93 11.93
C PRO A 67 -11.83 -2.71 11.92
N ALA A 68 -11.26 -2.32 13.05
CA ALA A 68 -9.81 -2.11 13.18
C ALA A 68 -9.01 -3.41 12.86
N SER A 69 -9.60 -4.57 13.14
CA SER A 69 -9.03 -5.88 12.79
C SER A 69 -8.93 -6.11 11.28
N ALA A 70 -9.92 -5.63 10.51
CA ALA A 70 -9.90 -5.77 9.05
C ALA A 70 -8.79 -4.92 8.40
N LEU A 71 -8.52 -3.73 8.93
CA LEU A 71 -7.40 -2.89 8.47
C LEU A 71 -6.04 -3.56 8.75
N ARG A 72 -5.90 -4.20 9.92
CA ARG A 72 -4.68 -4.96 10.25
C ARG A 72 -4.49 -6.14 9.31
N ALA A 73 -5.56 -6.86 8.98
CA ALA A 73 -5.51 -8.03 8.08
C ALA A 73 -5.12 -7.66 6.64
N ARG A 74 -5.42 -6.44 6.19
CA ARG A 74 -5.02 -5.96 4.86
C ARG A 74 -3.52 -5.63 4.75
N GLY A 75 -2.76 -5.73 5.85
CA GLY A 75 -1.30 -5.57 5.85
C GLY A 75 -0.79 -4.15 5.65
N ALA A 76 -1.63 -3.21 5.23
CA ALA A 76 -1.22 -1.83 4.94
C ALA A 76 -0.57 -1.12 6.14
N PHE A 77 -0.84 -1.61 7.36
CA PHE A 77 -0.37 -1.03 8.62
C PHE A 77 0.00 -2.12 9.63
N ALA A 78 0.45 -3.30 9.16
CA ALA A 78 0.92 -4.39 10.00
C ALA A 78 2.22 -3.97 10.71
N GLY A 79 2.07 -3.36 11.86
CA GLY A 79 3.20 -2.93 12.68
C GLY A 79 2.71 -2.17 13.91
N THR A 80 3.63 -1.87 14.80
CA THR A 80 3.41 -1.18 16.07
C THR A 80 2.79 0.20 15.97
N SER A 81 2.72 0.77 14.75
CA SER A 81 2.29 2.15 14.54
C SER A 81 0.77 2.34 14.36
N MET A 82 -0.02 1.29 14.06
CA MET A 82 -1.45 1.46 13.79
C MET A 82 -2.21 2.05 14.97
N SER A 83 -2.05 1.50 16.16
CA SER A 83 -2.74 2.00 17.36
C SER A 83 -2.34 3.44 17.70
N TYR A 84 -1.07 3.78 17.51
CA TYR A 84 -0.55 5.13 17.65
C TYR A 84 -1.18 6.09 16.64
N ASN A 85 -1.21 5.73 15.37
CA ASN A 85 -1.77 6.58 14.31
C ASN A 85 -3.29 6.75 14.46
N VAL A 86 -4.02 5.69 14.80
CA VAL A 86 -5.47 5.78 15.12
C VAL A 86 -5.71 6.75 16.27
N LYS A 87 -4.91 6.65 17.35
CA LYS A 87 -5.03 7.59 18.49
C LYS A 87 -4.76 9.03 18.05
N LYS A 88 -3.69 9.27 17.26
CA LYS A 88 -3.37 10.61 16.76
C LYS A 88 -4.44 11.19 15.85
N LEU A 89 -5.00 10.37 14.96
CA LEU A 89 -6.10 10.77 14.10
C LEU A 89 -7.39 11.07 14.86
N GLN A 90 -7.66 10.34 15.95
CA GLN A 90 -8.77 10.61 16.84
C GLN A 90 -8.56 11.91 17.62
N GLU A 91 -7.38 12.14 18.18
CA GLU A 91 -7.01 13.39 18.86
C GLU A 91 -7.10 14.60 17.90
N GLY A 92 -6.73 14.42 16.63
CA GLY A 92 -6.84 15.44 15.58
C GLY A 92 -8.25 15.63 15.02
N GLY A 93 -9.23 14.82 15.44
CA GLY A 93 -10.62 14.94 14.99
C GLY A 93 -10.92 14.39 13.60
N TYR A 94 -10.04 13.56 13.02
CA TYR A 94 -10.21 12.98 11.68
C TYR A 94 -11.02 11.68 11.70
N LEU A 95 -11.05 10.95 12.80
CA LEU A 95 -11.83 9.73 12.94
C LEU A 95 -12.43 9.61 14.36
N VAL A 96 -13.46 8.77 14.47
CA VAL A 96 -14.04 8.34 15.72
C VAL A 96 -13.97 6.82 15.84
N GLN A 97 -13.83 6.35 17.07
CA GLN A 97 -13.93 4.93 17.40
C GLN A 97 -15.31 4.65 17.97
N THR A 98 -15.98 3.65 17.42
CA THR A 98 -17.24 3.13 17.94
C THR A 98 -17.06 1.68 18.37
N ARG A 99 -17.84 1.25 19.35
CA ARG A 99 -17.90 -0.18 19.70
C ARG A 99 -19.12 -0.76 18.99
N SER A 100 -18.96 -1.94 18.41
CA SER A 100 -20.10 -2.64 17.82
C SER A 100 -21.17 -2.90 18.89
N SER A 101 -22.45 -2.71 18.52
CA SER A 101 -23.59 -3.08 19.35
C SER A 101 -23.66 -4.59 19.59
N ASP A 102 -23.26 -5.37 18.58
CA ASP A 102 -23.39 -6.82 18.55
C ASP A 102 -22.20 -7.54 19.21
N ASP A 103 -21.02 -6.90 19.17
CA ASP A 103 -19.81 -7.39 19.83
C ASP A 103 -18.99 -6.23 20.39
N ARG A 104 -19.11 -6.00 21.69
CA ARG A 104 -18.38 -4.94 22.42
C ARG A 104 -16.85 -5.06 22.35
N ARG A 105 -16.32 -6.19 21.88
CA ARG A 105 -14.87 -6.40 21.70
C ARG A 105 -14.39 -5.85 20.35
N THR A 106 -15.29 -5.66 19.40
CA THR A 106 -14.95 -5.15 18.08
C THR A 106 -14.95 -3.63 18.06
N VAL A 107 -13.77 -3.04 17.91
CA VAL A 107 -13.59 -1.60 17.69
C VAL A 107 -13.77 -1.31 16.21
N ARG A 108 -14.68 -0.39 15.87
CA ARG A 108 -14.90 0.12 14.53
C ARG A 108 -14.36 1.54 14.41
N LEU A 109 -13.83 1.87 13.26
CA LEU A 109 -13.30 3.18 12.91
C LEU A 109 -14.23 3.80 11.87
N LYS A 110 -14.55 5.07 12.06
CA LYS A 110 -15.38 5.86 11.14
C LYS A 110 -14.75 7.23 10.94
N LEU A 111 -14.70 7.70 9.70
CA LEU A 111 -14.20 9.04 9.42
C LEU A 111 -15.18 10.12 9.86
N THR A 112 -14.65 11.21 10.36
CA THR A 112 -15.37 12.47 10.56
C THR A 112 -15.47 13.21 9.20
N ALA A 113 -16.15 14.36 9.16
CA ALA A 113 -16.16 15.21 7.97
C ALA A 113 -14.74 15.63 7.55
N ALA A 114 -13.87 15.98 8.52
CA ALA A 114 -12.48 16.31 8.26
C ALA A 114 -11.69 15.10 7.69
N GLY A 115 -11.90 13.91 8.25
CA GLY A 115 -11.28 12.69 7.72
C GLY A 115 -11.74 12.33 6.31
N GLN A 116 -13.03 12.54 6.01
CA GLN A 116 -13.59 12.35 4.67
C GLN A 116 -12.97 13.31 3.64
N GLU A 117 -12.69 14.53 4.03
CA GLU A 117 -12.05 15.50 3.13
C GLU A 117 -10.62 15.08 2.76
N VAL A 118 -9.83 14.67 3.76
CA VAL A 118 -8.49 14.10 3.51
C VAL A 118 -8.57 12.85 2.62
N ARG A 119 -9.52 11.96 2.87
CA ARG A 119 -9.72 10.76 2.06
C ARG A 119 -9.99 11.10 0.60
N LYS A 120 -10.88 12.08 0.34
CA LYS A 120 -11.19 12.54 -1.03
C LYS A 120 -9.96 13.11 -1.72
N GLN A 121 -9.15 13.86 -1.00
CA GLN A 121 -7.90 14.43 -1.51
C GLN A 121 -6.92 13.34 -1.93
N VAL A 122 -6.72 12.33 -1.09
CA VAL A 122 -5.85 11.16 -1.42
C VAL A 122 -6.41 10.40 -2.62
N ALA A 123 -7.74 10.19 -2.71
CA ALA A 123 -8.37 9.56 -3.86
C ALA A 123 -8.10 10.34 -5.16
N ALA A 124 -8.29 11.67 -5.13
CA ALA A 124 -8.03 12.53 -6.28
C ALA A 124 -6.55 12.53 -6.69
N LEU A 125 -5.62 12.47 -5.72
CA LEU A 125 -4.20 12.29 -6.01
C LEU A 125 -3.96 10.99 -6.77
N PHE A 126 -4.50 9.87 -6.31
CA PHE A 126 -4.30 8.58 -6.97
C PHE A 126 -4.91 8.52 -8.38
N GLU A 127 -6.07 9.14 -8.59
CA GLU A 127 -6.65 9.28 -9.92
C GLU A 127 -5.73 10.07 -10.86
N ARG A 128 -5.22 11.22 -10.44
CA ARG A 128 -4.27 12.02 -11.23
C ARG A 128 -3.00 11.23 -11.56
N GLN A 129 -2.46 10.49 -10.59
CA GLN A 129 -1.26 9.68 -10.79
C GLN A 129 -1.52 8.51 -11.74
N ALA A 130 -2.64 7.81 -11.59
CA ALA A 130 -3.00 6.71 -12.49
C ALA A 130 -3.07 7.17 -13.96
N HIS A 131 -3.64 8.34 -14.23
CA HIS A 131 -3.68 8.91 -15.57
C HIS A 131 -2.29 9.34 -16.11
N ALA A 132 -1.35 9.65 -15.21
CA ALA A 132 0.00 10.08 -15.58
C ALA A 132 0.99 8.92 -15.78
N LEU A 133 0.69 7.70 -15.30
CA LEU A 133 1.62 6.58 -15.31
C LEU A 133 2.11 6.21 -16.72
N GLU A 134 1.20 6.05 -17.66
CA GLU A 134 1.57 5.66 -19.03
C GLU A 134 2.34 6.77 -19.76
N PRO A 135 1.83 8.02 -19.85
CA PRO A 135 2.51 9.08 -20.61
C PRO A 135 3.81 9.56 -19.96
N THR A 136 3.96 9.46 -18.63
CA THR A 136 5.12 10.02 -17.91
C THR A 136 6.16 8.96 -17.53
N ALA A 137 5.72 7.79 -17.13
CA ALA A 137 6.58 6.73 -16.60
C ALA A 137 6.62 5.48 -17.50
N SER A 138 5.90 5.48 -18.61
CA SER A 138 5.78 4.33 -19.54
C SER A 138 5.29 3.05 -18.84
N VAL A 139 4.50 3.19 -17.79
CA VAL A 139 3.89 2.06 -17.06
C VAL A 139 2.50 1.81 -17.62
N ARG A 140 2.32 0.66 -18.25
CA ARG A 140 1.06 0.25 -18.88
C ARG A 140 0.23 -0.63 -17.96
N PRO A 141 -1.07 -0.79 -18.23
CA PRO A 141 -1.94 -1.68 -17.46
C PRO A 141 -1.40 -3.11 -17.34
N ASP A 142 -0.84 -3.69 -18.40
CA ASP A 142 -0.26 -5.03 -18.41
C ASP A 142 0.93 -5.16 -17.45
N ASP A 143 1.74 -4.10 -17.33
CA ASP A 143 2.89 -4.06 -16.42
C ASP A 143 2.41 -4.10 -14.95
N LEU A 144 1.34 -3.34 -14.65
CA LEU A 144 0.70 -3.34 -13.32
C LEU A 144 0.05 -4.69 -13.01
N ASP A 145 -0.61 -5.31 -13.98
CA ASP A 145 -1.20 -6.64 -13.82
C ASP A 145 -0.13 -7.71 -13.56
N ALA A 146 0.99 -7.66 -14.26
CA ALA A 146 2.12 -8.56 -14.02
C ALA A 146 2.71 -8.36 -12.61
N PHE A 147 2.89 -7.10 -12.21
CA PHE A 147 3.33 -6.75 -10.86
C PHE A 147 2.36 -7.25 -9.79
N ASN A 148 1.06 -6.99 -9.94
CA ASN A 148 0.03 -7.41 -8.99
C ASN A 148 -0.02 -8.93 -8.82
N ARG A 149 0.06 -9.70 -9.91
CA ARG A 149 0.13 -11.16 -9.86
C ARG A 149 1.36 -11.65 -9.09
N THR A 150 2.52 -11.02 -9.33
CA THR A 150 3.77 -11.41 -8.68
C THR A 150 3.75 -11.03 -7.19
N ALA A 151 3.31 -9.82 -6.86
CA ALA A 151 3.19 -9.35 -5.48
C ALA A 151 2.23 -10.24 -4.66
N THR A 152 1.09 -10.63 -5.25
CA THR A 152 0.12 -11.53 -4.60
C THR A 152 0.72 -12.91 -4.31
N ARG A 153 1.56 -13.45 -5.23
CA ARG A 153 2.24 -14.73 -4.99
C ARG A 153 3.28 -14.64 -3.88
N LEU A 154 4.04 -13.55 -3.82
CA LEU A 154 5.02 -13.30 -2.75
C LEU A 154 4.33 -13.13 -1.39
N GLU A 155 3.24 -12.37 -1.33
CA GLU A 155 2.45 -12.19 -0.11
C GLU A 155 1.96 -13.54 0.40
N ARG A 156 1.35 -14.36 -0.47
CA ARG A 156 0.88 -15.70 -0.10
C ARG A 156 2.02 -16.59 0.38
N PHE A 157 3.14 -16.59 -0.33
CA PHE A 157 4.32 -17.36 0.07
C PHE A 157 4.78 -17.02 1.49
N TRP A 158 4.89 -15.73 1.82
CA TRP A 158 5.28 -15.31 3.17
C TRP A 158 4.19 -15.57 4.22
N SER A 159 2.93 -15.37 3.88
CA SER A 159 1.81 -15.71 4.77
C SER A 159 1.82 -17.19 5.15
N ASP A 160 2.11 -18.09 4.19
CA ASP A 160 2.22 -19.52 4.44
C ASP A 160 3.47 -19.84 5.28
N GLN A 161 4.62 -19.23 5.03
CA GLN A 161 5.83 -19.36 5.85
C GLN A 161 5.56 -18.99 7.32
N ILE A 162 4.86 -17.88 7.55
CA ILE A 162 4.51 -17.42 8.90
C ILE A 162 3.51 -18.38 9.57
N ARG A 163 2.49 -18.82 8.82
CA ARG A 163 1.41 -19.69 9.33
C ARG A 163 1.90 -21.08 9.70
N TYR A 164 2.73 -21.66 8.86
CA TYR A 164 3.18 -23.04 8.99
C TYR A 164 4.58 -23.18 9.58
N ARG A 165 5.26 -22.05 9.86
CA ARG A 165 6.65 -22.02 10.37
C ARG A 165 7.61 -22.89 9.54
N LEU A 166 7.47 -22.82 8.21
CA LEU A 166 8.31 -23.54 7.26
C LEU A 166 9.70 -22.92 7.16
#